data_022a77638fd1490c1ec951d05ad47b66
#
_entry.id   022a77638fd1490c1ec951d05ad47b66
#
_cell.length_a   1.000
_cell.length_b   1.000
_cell.length_c   1.000
_cell.angle_alpha   90.00
_cell.angle_beta   90.00
_cell.angle_gamma   90.00
#
_symmetry.space_group_name_H-M   'P 1'
#
loop_
_entity.id
_entity.type
_entity.pdbx_description
1 polymer ?
#
loop_
_entity_poly.entity_id
_entity_poly.type
_entity_poly.pdbx_seq_one_letter_code
_entity_poly.pdbx_strand_id
1 'polypeptide(L)'
;MHSNKEFAAVLFDMDGTILRSIGIAECIWAGWAESHGIDPAVLLPTIHGVRAVETISRLDLPGIDAEAEAERITQAEIAAMDGIEPIPGAAAFIGSLPTDRWAVVTSAPRALAERRIEAAGLPMPAILIAAEDVTVGKLAPECYLLAAQRLGVLVTAGLVFEDAPAGVAAAEAAGASITLVTAYQERPFTERHPATKSFDRLRVRVSPGNRLSLWLA
;
A
#
# COMPACT_ATOMS: atom_id res chain seq x y z
N MET A 1 -1.14 -15.38 -13.57
CA MET A 1 -0.26 -14.86 -12.52
C MET A 1 1.14 -15.39 -12.82
N HIS A 2 2.20 -15.00 -12.14
CA HIS A 2 3.62 -15.24 -12.46
C HIS A 2 4.02 -16.73 -12.59
N SER A 3 3.50 -17.42 -13.62
CA SER A 3 3.72 -18.86 -13.83
C SER A 3 5.22 -19.18 -13.89
N ASN A 4 5.65 -20.11 -13.04
CA ASN A 4 7.04 -20.58 -12.94
C ASN A 4 8.08 -19.56 -12.43
N LYS A 5 7.65 -18.42 -11.83
CA LYS A 5 8.57 -17.47 -11.20
C LYS A 5 8.63 -17.70 -9.69
N GLU A 6 9.84 -17.73 -9.13
CA GLU A 6 10.08 -17.75 -7.71
C GLU A 6 10.52 -16.37 -7.22
N PHE A 7 10.05 -15.99 -6.05
CA PHE A 7 10.35 -14.71 -5.42
C PHE A 7 11.17 -14.90 -4.15
N ALA A 8 11.97 -13.91 -3.81
CA ALA A 8 12.72 -13.90 -2.56
C ALA A 8 11.89 -13.36 -1.41
N ALA A 9 10.93 -12.47 -1.71
CA ALA A 9 10.03 -11.86 -0.73
C ALA A 9 8.77 -11.32 -1.41
N VAL A 10 7.75 -11.04 -0.59
CA VAL A 10 6.52 -10.32 -0.97
C VAL A 10 6.48 -8.98 -0.25
N LEU A 11 6.24 -7.91 -1.00
CA LEU A 11 6.09 -6.56 -0.49
C LEU A 11 4.65 -6.13 -0.72
N PHE A 12 3.94 -5.75 0.33
CA PHE A 12 2.55 -5.33 0.24
C PHE A 12 2.45 -3.82 0.42
N ASP A 13 1.82 -3.13 -0.52
CA ASP A 13 1.15 -1.92 -0.15
C ASP A 13 0.03 -2.23 0.85
N MET A 14 -0.49 -1.21 1.53
CA MET A 14 -1.45 -1.38 2.61
C MET A 14 -2.89 -1.04 2.20
N ASP A 15 -3.13 0.23 1.96
CA ASP A 15 -4.47 0.81 1.78
C ASP A 15 -5.04 0.48 0.40
N GLY A 16 -6.17 -0.24 0.34
CA GLY A 16 -6.73 -0.74 -0.92
C GLY A 16 -6.09 -2.05 -1.40
N THR A 17 -4.94 -2.42 -0.83
CA THR A 17 -4.18 -3.62 -1.20
C THR A 17 -4.41 -4.78 -0.24
N ILE A 18 -4.12 -4.63 1.07
CA ILE A 18 -4.34 -5.69 2.06
C ILE A 18 -5.49 -5.40 3.02
N LEU A 19 -5.91 -4.14 3.12
CA LEU A 19 -7.03 -3.71 3.96
C LEU A 19 -7.90 -2.65 3.28
N ARG A 20 -9.12 -2.52 3.77
CA ARG A 20 -10.11 -1.53 3.35
C ARG A 20 -10.00 -0.27 4.19
N SER A 21 -9.58 0.82 3.58
CA SER A 21 -9.49 2.15 4.21
C SER A 21 -9.94 3.27 3.27
N ILE A 22 -10.02 2.98 1.97
CA ILE A 22 -10.24 3.98 0.91
C ILE A 22 -11.48 4.84 1.20
N GLY A 23 -12.63 4.23 1.51
CA GLY A 23 -13.86 4.99 1.74
C GLY A 23 -13.79 5.92 2.96
N ILE A 24 -13.07 5.53 4.01
CA ILE A 24 -12.87 6.36 5.21
C ILE A 24 -11.92 7.52 4.88
N ALA A 25 -10.80 7.22 4.23
CA ALA A 25 -9.85 8.24 3.79
C ALA A 25 -10.52 9.27 2.88
N GLU A 26 -11.27 8.82 1.85
CA GLU A 26 -11.99 9.70 0.94
C GLU A 26 -13.02 10.59 1.65
N CYS A 27 -13.73 10.06 2.66
CA CYS A 27 -14.67 10.86 3.45
C CYS A 27 -13.96 11.99 4.22
N ILE A 28 -12.83 11.69 4.86
CA ILE A 28 -12.04 12.68 5.60
C ILE A 28 -11.45 13.72 4.65
N TRP A 29 -10.85 13.27 3.55
CA TRP A 29 -10.26 14.14 2.54
C TRP A 29 -11.32 15.03 1.83
N ALA A 30 -12.53 14.50 1.60
CA ALA A 30 -13.62 15.29 1.04
C ALA A 30 -14.01 16.45 1.97
N GLY A 31 -14.17 16.18 3.28
CA GLY A 31 -14.44 17.22 4.26
C GLY A 31 -13.31 18.26 4.36
N TRP A 32 -12.05 17.81 4.30
CA TRP A 32 -10.90 18.71 4.24
C TRP A 32 -10.92 19.58 2.98
N ALA A 33 -11.16 18.99 1.81
CA ALA A 33 -11.25 19.70 0.54
C ALA A 33 -12.31 20.78 0.56
N GLU A 34 -13.54 20.43 0.97
CA GLU A 34 -14.66 21.37 1.08
C GLU A 34 -14.35 22.55 2.00
N SER A 35 -13.68 22.30 3.15
CA SER A 35 -13.29 23.35 4.09
C SER A 35 -12.28 24.35 3.51
N HIS A 36 -11.55 23.94 2.45
CA HIS A 36 -10.58 24.78 1.73
C HIS A 36 -11.08 25.25 0.36
N GLY A 37 -12.37 25.06 0.05
CA GLY A 37 -12.96 25.49 -1.21
C GLY A 37 -12.51 24.69 -2.43
N ILE A 38 -12.05 23.47 -2.22
CA ILE A 38 -11.60 22.54 -3.28
C ILE A 38 -12.72 21.57 -3.58
N ASP A 39 -12.98 21.30 -4.85
CA ASP A 39 -13.90 20.26 -5.28
C ASP A 39 -13.35 18.86 -4.94
N PRO A 40 -14.00 18.07 -4.06
CA PRO A 40 -13.57 16.72 -3.73
C PRO A 40 -13.41 15.82 -4.98
N ALA A 41 -14.25 15.98 -6.00
CA ALA A 41 -14.17 15.17 -7.21
C ALA A 41 -12.85 15.38 -7.99
N VAL A 42 -12.21 16.52 -7.80
CA VAL A 42 -10.89 16.83 -8.39
C VAL A 42 -9.76 16.30 -7.52
N LEU A 43 -9.89 16.41 -6.21
CA LEU A 43 -8.84 16.03 -5.26
C LEU A 43 -8.72 14.51 -5.05
N LEU A 44 -9.85 13.84 -4.76
CA LEU A 44 -9.86 12.44 -4.33
C LEU A 44 -9.11 11.47 -5.27
N PRO A 45 -9.19 11.61 -6.61
CA PRO A 45 -8.41 10.74 -7.50
C PRO A 45 -6.88 10.88 -7.34
N THR A 46 -6.39 11.92 -6.67
CA THR A 46 -4.96 12.24 -6.54
C THR A 46 -4.33 11.83 -5.22
N ILE A 47 -5.14 11.41 -4.23
CA ILE A 47 -4.65 11.09 -2.88
C ILE A 47 -4.09 9.67 -2.76
N HIS A 48 -4.57 8.74 -3.61
CA HIS A 48 -4.29 7.32 -3.45
C HIS A 48 -2.82 6.97 -3.69
N GLY A 49 -2.23 6.28 -2.71
CA GLY A 49 -0.85 5.83 -2.75
C GLY A 49 0.21 6.92 -2.56
N VAL A 50 -0.20 8.17 -2.26
CA VAL A 50 0.68 9.34 -2.10
C VAL A 50 0.65 9.82 -0.64
N ARG A 51 1.76 10.39 -0.16
CA ARG A 51 1.81 10.97 1.20
C ARG A 51 0.90 12.21 1.28
N ALA A 52 0.21 12.37 2.41
CA ALA A 52 -0.71 13.49 2.63
C ALA A 52 -0.02 14.85 2.44
N VAL A 53 1.17 15.01 3.02
CA VAL A 53 1.95 16.24 2.90
C VAL A 53 2.30 16.58 1.44
N GLU A 54 2.60 15.58 0.62
CA GLU A 54 2.90 15.79 -0.81
C GLU A 54 1.64 16.18 -1.60
N THR A 55 0.50 15.58 -1.27
CA THR A 55 -0.78 15.93 -1.89
C THR A 55 -1.15 17.38 -1.58
N ILE A 56 -1.05 17.79 -0.31
CA ILE A 56 -1.39 19.15 0.12
C ILE A 56 -0.40 20.16 -0.44
N SER A 57 0.91 19.89 -0.39
CA SER A 57 1.94 20.78 -0.94
C SER A 57 1.76 21.07 -2.42
N ARG A 58 1.30 20.09 -3.22
CA ARG A 58 1.05 20.27 -4.66
C ARG A 58 -0.11 21.18 -4.98
N LEU A 59 -1.03 21.41 -4.02
CA LEU A 59 -2.16 22.34 -4.21
C LEU A 59 -1.74 23.79 -4.11
N ASP A 60 -0.56 24.07 -3.55
CA ASP A 60 0.03 25.41 -3.40
C ASP A 60 -0.96 26.45 -2.82
N LEU A 61 -1.68 26.05 -1.77
CA LEU A 61 -2.73 26.89 -1.17
C LEU A 61 -2.10 28.00 -0.31
N PRO A 62 -2.44 29.27 -0.56
CA PRO A 62 -1.90 30.39 0.20
C PRO A 62 -2.19 30.28 1.72
N GLY A 63 -1.14 30.38 2.55
CA GLY A 63 -1.28 30.39 4.00
C GLY A 63 -1.53 29.04 4.64
N ILE A 64 -1.49 27.95 3.89
CA ILE A 64 -1.63 26.59 4.39
C ILE A 64 -0.25 26.00 4.72
N ASP A 65 -0.10 25.49 5.93
CA ASP A 65 1.02 24.66 6.35
C ASP A 65 0.69 23.20 6.01
N ALA A 66 1.33 22.67 4.98
CA ALA A 66 1.05 21.32 4.47
C ALA A 66 1.34 20.21 5.50
N GLU A 67 2.36 20.39 6.34
CA GLU A 67 2.70 19.41 7.40
C GLU A 67 1.64 19.42 8.51
N ALA A 68 1.22 20.61 8.95
CA ALA A 68 0.17 20.74 9.95
C ALA A 68 -1.18 20.19 9.48
N GLU A 69 -1.54 20.43 8.21
CA GLU A 69 -2.78 19.88 7.65
C GLU A 69 -2.71 18.37 7.44
N ALA A 70 -1.57 17.84 6.98
CA ALA A 70 -1.35 16.41 6.85
C ALA A 70 -1.47 15.70 8.22
N GLU A 71 -0.95 16.30 9.29
CA GLU A 71 -1.11 15.78 10.64
C GLU A 71 -2.57 15.79 11.08
N ARG A 72 -3.33 16.85 10.81
CA ARG A 72 -4.78 16.90 11.12
C ARG A 72 -5.56 15.78 10.42
N ILE A 73 -5.29 15.56 9.14
CA ILE A 73 -5.89 14.47 8.38
C ILE A 73 -5.49 13.12 9.00
N THR A 74 -4.21 12.91 9.30
CA THR A 74 -3.72 11.70 9.93
C THR A 74 -4.43 11.42 11.26
N GLN A 75 -4.61 12.43 12.11
CA GLN A 75 -5.31 12.28 13.39
C GLN A 75 -6.79 11.96 13.20
N ALA A 76 -7.44 12.56 12.21
CA ALA A 76 -8.83 12.24 11.86
C ALA A 76 -8.96 10.78 11.38
N GLU A 77 -8.01 10.32 10.55
CA GLU A 77 -7.97 8.94 10.08
C GLU A 77 -7.69 7.94 11.21
N ILE A 78 -6.79 8.26 12.16
CA ILE A 78 -6.52 7.44 13.35
C ILE A 78 -7.77 7.32 14.24
N ALA A 79 -8.58 8.36 14.33
CA ALA A 79 -9.83 8.33 15.09
C ALA A 79 -10.96 7.54 14.41
N ALA A 80 -10.87 7.31 13.09
CA ALA A 80 -11.92 6.70 12.29
C ALA A 80 -11.55 5.27 11.85
N MET A 81 -11.56 4.33 12.80
CA MET A 81 -11.20 2.92 12.51
C MET A 81 -12.39 2.03 12.19
N ASP A 82 -13.63 2.52 12.33
CA ASP A 82 -14.84 1.74 12.05
C ASP A 82 -14.93 1.41 10.55
N GLY A 83 -15.05 0.10 10.22
CA GLY A 83 -15.12 -0.34 8.84
C GLY A 83 -13.76 -0.61 8.18
N ILE A 84 -12.65 -0.48 8.92
CA ILE A 84 -11.35 -1.02 8.48
C ILE A 84 -11.41 -2.54 8.55
N GLU A 85 -11.33 -3.19 7.40
CA GLU A 85 -11.43 -4.64 7.25
C GLU A 85 -10.31 -5.16 6.34
N PRO A 86 -9.86 -6.43 6.51
CA PRO A 86 -8.90 -7.01 5.58
C PRO A 86 -9.54 -7.22 4.20
N ILE A 87 -8.76 -7.09 3.13
CA ILE A 87 -9.15 -7.59 1.81
C ILE A 87 -9.37 -9.11 1.92
N PRO A 88 -10.42 -9.67 1.28
CA PRO A 88 -10.74 -11.09 1.41
C PRO A 88 -9.53 -11.99 1.16
N GLY A 89 -9.25 -12.88 2.13
CA GLY A 89 -8.12 -13.81 2.10
C GLY A 89 -6.76 -13.22 2.51
N ALA A 90 -6.61 -11.91 2.71
CA ALA A 90 -5.32 -11.28 3.01
C ALA A 90 -4.69 -11.82 4.30
N ALA A 91 -5.45 -11.91 5.39
CA ALA A 91 -4.94 -12.40 6.68
C ALA A 91 -4.39 -13.84 6.56
N ALA A 92 -5.14 -14.73 5.90
CA ALA A 92 -4.73 -16.12 5.71
C ALA A 92 -3.52 -16.24 4.79
N PHE A 93 -3.48 -15.44 3.70
CA PHE A 93 -2.36 -15.46 2.76
C PHE A 93 -1.07 -14.92 3.42
N ILE A 94 -1.14 -13.77 4.10
CA ILE A 94 0.00 -13.19 4.82
C ILE A 94 0.47 -14.15 5.92
N GLY A 95 -0.44 -14.74 6.69
CA GLY A 95 -0.11 -15.72 7.73
C GLY A 95 0.53 -17.02 7.20
N SER A 96 0.43 -17.30 5.90
CA SER A 96 1.09 -18.44 5.26
C SER A 96 2.54 -18.16 4.80
N LEU A 97 2.96 -16.89 4.84
CA LEU A 97 4.31 -16.48 4.45
C LEU A 97 5.28 -16.60 5.64
N PRO A 98 6.56 -16.98 5.40
CA PRO A 98 7.59 -16.87 6.43
C PRO A 98 7.74 -15.42 6.87
N THR A 99 7.86 -15.18 8.18
CA THR A 99 7.87 -13.82 8.76
C THR A 99 9.03 -12.94 8.29
N ASP A 100 10.11 -13.56 7.81
CA ASP A 100 11.29 -12.90 7.25
C ASP A 100 11.23 -12.73 5.73
N ARG A 101 10.09 -13.00 5.09
CA ARG A 101 9.91 -12.97 3.62
C ARG A 101 8.80 -12.04 3.16
N TRP A 102 8.32 -11.16 4.01
CA TRP A 102 7.35 -10.15 3.61
C TRP A 102 7.50 -8.86 4.41
N ALA A 103 7.04 -7.77 3.82
CA ALA A 103 6.98 -6.45 4.44
C ALA A 103 5.73 -5.71 3.99
N VAL A 104 5.31 -4.73 4.80
CA VAL A 104 4.31 -3.73 4.39
C VAL A 104 5.03 -2.43 4.04
N VAL A 105 4.61 -1.79 2.95
CA VAL A 105 5.19 -0.56 2.39
C VAL A 105 4.08 0.42 2.08
N THR A 106 3.89 1.41 2.93
CA THR A 106 2.77 2.36 2.82
C THR A 106 3.23 3.81 2.76
N SER A 107 2.39 4.66 2.17
CA SER A 107 2.53 6.12 2.21
C SER A 107 1.89 6.76 3.46
N ALA A 108 1.21 5.96 4.29
CA ALA A 108 0.66 6.41 5.55
C ALA A 108 1.77 6.60 6.62
N PRO A 109 1.61 7.54 7.55
CA PRO A 109 2.44 7.62 8.75
C PRO A 109 2.36 6.32 9.56
N ARG A 110 3.45 5.97 10.24
CA ARG A 110 3.58 4.72 10.99
C ARG A 110 2.44 4.50 11.99
N ALA A 111 2.12 5.52 12.78
CA ALA A 111 1.06 5.43 13.78
C ALA A 111 -0.30 5.07 13.15
N LEU A 112 -0.62 5.64 11.99
CA LEU A 112 -1.85 5.33 11.25
C LEU A 112 -1.80 3.91 10.67
N ALA A 113 -0.66 3.52 10.09
CA ALA A 113 -0.48 2.20 9.50
C ALA A 113 -0.66 1.08 10.54
N GLU A 114 -0.03 1.21 11.70
CA GLU A 114 -0.15 0.25 12.81
C GLU A 114 -1.59 0.12 13.30
N ARG A 115 -2.29 1.25 13.46
CA ARG A 115 -3.71 1.26 13.86
C ARG A 115 -4.62 0.59 12.84
N ARG A 116 -4.40 0.82 11.55
CA ARG A 116 -5.18 0.19 10.48
C ARG A 116 -4.92 -1.32 10.38
N ILE A 117 -3.66 -1.76 10.49
CA ILE A 117 -3.29 -3.18 10.50
C ILE A 117 -3.94 -3.90 11.68
N GLU A 118 -3.89 -3.29 12.88
CA GLU A 118 -4.54 -3.81 14.09
C GLU A 118 -6.05 -3.90 13.92
N ALA A 119 -6.70 -2.82 13.47
CA ALA A 119 -8.15 -2.76 13.26
C ALA A 119 -8.63 -3.79 12.23
N ALA A 120 -7.86 -4.03 11.17
CA ALA A 120 -8.13 -5.06 10.17
C ALA A 120 -7.88 -6.49 10.66
N GLY A 121 -7.33 -6.70 11.85
CA GLY A 121 -6.97 -8.03 12.36
C GLY A 121 -5.88 -8.72 11.53
N LEU A 122 -5.03 -7.95 10.86
CA LEU A 122 -3.91 -8.48 10.08
C LEU A 122 -2.69 -8.73 10.95
N PRO A 123 -1.82 -9.70 10.60
CA PRO A 123 -0.54 -9.87 11.27
C PRO A 123 0.31 -8.61 11.17
N MET A 124 0.87 -8.16 12.31
CA MET A 124 1.81 -7.05 12.30
C MET A 124 3.11 -7.47 11.59
N PRO A 125 3.57 -6.71 10.58
CA PRO A 125 4.78 -7.06 9.85
C PRO A 125 6.03 -6.84 10.72
N ALA A 126 7.03 -7.71 10.57
CA ALA A 126 8.35 -7.48 11.16
C ALA A 126 9.06 -6.27 10.52
N ILE A 127 8.73 -5.98 9.25
CA ILE A 127 9.24 -4.83 8.50
C ILE A 127 8.05 -4.04 7.97
N LEU A 128 7.89 -2.82 8.49
CA LEU A 128 6.95 -1.81 8.04
C LEU A 128 7.77 -0.61 7.53
N ILE A 129 7.57 -0.26 6.26
CA ILE A 129 8.08 0.99 5.68
C ILE A 129 6.91 1.95 5.62
N ALA A 130 7.01 3.03 6.37
CA ALA A 130 6.00 4.07 6.49
C ALA A 130 6.48 5.39 5.87
N ALA A 131 5.64 6.41 5.88
CA ALA A 131 5.96 7.72 5.29
C ALA A 131 7.27 8.32 5.79
N GLU A 132 7.57 8.13 7.08
CA GLU A 132 8.74 8.69 7.76
C GLU A 132 10.05 7.98 7.44
N ASP A 133 9.99 6.77 6.90
CA ASP A 133 11.18 5.98 6.61
C ASP A 133 11.87 6.40 5.30
N VAL A 134 11.22 7.22 4.47
CA VAL A 134 11.70 7.61 3.15
C VAL A 134 11.74 9.12 2.96
N THR A 135 12.72 9.58 2.20
CA THR A 135 12.83 11.00 1.85
C THR A 135 11.82 11.38 0.77
N VAL A 136 11.71 10.56 -0.26
CA VAL A 136 10.80 10.76 -1.39
C VAL A 136 9.76 9.65 -1.41
N GLY A 137 8.46 10.03 -1.38
CA GLY A 137 7.35 9.08 -1.43
C GLY A 137 7.17 8.39 -2.79
N LYS A 138 6.17 7.51 -2.88
CA LYS A 138 5.71 6.92 -4.15
C LYS A 138 5.31 8.07 -5.09
N LEU A 139 5.81 8.09 -6.20
CA LEU A 139 6.33 7.40 -7.37
C LEU A 139 7.81 6.96 -7.29
N ALA A 140 8.61 7.53 -6.38
CA ALA A 140 10.01 7.15 -6.28
C ALA A 140 10.15 5.71 -5.74
N PRO A 141 11.19 4.97 -6.15
CA PRO A 141 11.37 3.56 -5.78
C PRO A 141 11.87 3.36 -4.36
N GLU A 142 12.21 4.42 -3.63
CA GLU A 142 12.93 4.39 -2.35
C GLU A 142 12.28 3.44 -1.34
N CYS A 143 10.95 3.49 -1.19
CA CYS A 143 10.21 2.69 -0.22
C CYS A 143 10.36 1.17 -0.48
N TYR A 144 10.26 0.73 -1.74
CA TYR A 144 10.41 -0.69 -2.10
C TYR A 144 11.86 -1.15 -2.06
N LEU A 145 12.81 -0.28 -2.43
CA LEU A 145 14.24 -0.54 -2.28
C LEU A 145 14.61 -0.73 -0.81
N LEU A 146 14.13 0.14 0.06
CA LEU A 146 14.38 0.07 1.50
C LEU A 146 13.76 -1.19 2.13
N ALA A 147 12.53 -1.54 1.74
CA ALA A 147 11.88 -2.77 2.20
C ALA A 147 12.69 -4.02 1.81
N ALA A 148 13.12 -4.11 0.55
CA ALA A 148 13.94 -5.21 0.08
C ALA A 148 15.30 -5.27 0.80
N GLN A 149 15.92 -4.11 1.04
CA GLN A 149 17.17 -4.01 1.81
C GLN A 149 17.00 -4.54 3.23
N ARG A 150 15.92 -4.14 3.94
CA ARG A 150 15.63 -4.60 5.30
C ARG A 150 15.32 -6.10 5.37
N LEU A 151 14.76 -6.67 4.30
CA LEU A 151 14.57 -8.13 4.14
C LEU A 151 15.83 -8.89 3.71
N GLY A 152 16.92 -8.18 3.37
CA GLY A 152 18.15 -8.79 2.89
C GLY A 152 18.02 -9.45 1.51
N VAL A 153 17.15 -8.92 0.64
CA VAL A 153 16.89 -9.45 -0.70
C VAL A 153 17.09 -8.38 -1.78
N LEU A 154 17.29 -8.82 -3.02
CA LEU A 154 17.24 -7.91 -4.17
C LEU A 154 15.78 -7.61 -4.49
N VAL A 155 15.42 -6.34 -4.66
CA VAL A 155 14.04 -5.93 -5.01
C VAL A 155 13.57 -6.54 -6.33
N THR A 156 14.48 -6.76 -7.31
CA THR A 156 14.20 -7.42 -8.59
C THR A 156 13.78 -8.88 -8.44
N ALA A 157 14.07 -9.50 -7.30
CA ALA A 157 13.62 -10.82 -6.92
C ALA A 157 12.36 -10.78 -6.03
N GLY A 158 11.80 -9.60 -5.76
CA GLY A 158 10.58 -9.38 -4.99
C GLY A 158 9.32 -9.37 -5.84
N LEU A 159 8.20 -9.64 -5.19
CA LEU A 159 6.84 -9.45 -5.72
C LEU A 159 6.15 -8.37 -4.90
N VAL A 160 5.66 -7.33 -5.57
CA VAL A 160 4.85 -6.25 -4.98
C VAL A 160 3.38 -6.52 -5.26
N PHE A 161 2.52 -6.41 -4.25
CA PHE A 161 1.07 -6.25 -4.40
C PHE A 161 0.72 -4.77 -4.20
N GLU A 162 -0.06 -4.22 -5.13
CA GLU A 162 -0.38 -2.80 -5.20
C GLU A 162 -1.73 -2.56 -5.89
N ASP A 163 -2.44 -1.48 -5.49
CA ASP A 163 -3.73 -1.10 -6.07
C ASP A 163 -3.71 0.29 -6.74
N ALA A 164 -2.73 1.15 -6.40
CA ALA A 164 -2.68 2.54 -6.82
C ALA A 164 -1.60 2.81 -7.90
N PRO A 165 -1.86 3.73 -8.87
CA PRO A 165 -0.88 4.09 -9.90
C PRO A 165 0.46 4.56 -9.36
N ALA A 166 0.46 5.32 -8.27
CA ALA A 166 1.68 5.85 -7.65
C ALA A 166 2.60 4.75 -7.13
N GLY A 167 2.02 3.74 -6.47
CA GLY A 167 2.79 2.62 -5.95
C GLY A 167 3.24 1.67 -7.05
N VAL A 168 2.44 1.47 -8.10
CA VAL A 168 2.86 0.70 -9.28
C VAL A 168 4.06 1.36 -9.94
N ALA A 169 4.03 2.69 -10.13
CA ALA A 169 5.17 3.41 -10.70
C ALA A 169 6.44 3.28 -9.84
N ALA A 170 6.30 3.35 -8.50
CA ALA A 170 7.41 3.13 -7.58
C ALA A 170 8.00 1.72 -7.67
N ALA A 171 7.13 0.70 -7.74
CA ALA A 171 7.56 -0.71 -7.88
C ALA A 171 8.20 -1.01 -9.25
N GLU A 172 7.68 -0.41 -10.34
CA GLU A 172 8.30 -0.48 -11.68
C GLU A 172 9.69 0.17 -11.66
N ALA A 173 9.81 1.37 -11.09
CA ALA A 173 11.08 2.07 -10.97
C ALA A 173 12.10 1.29 -10.11
N ALA A 174 11.65 0.55 -9.10
CA ALA A 174 12.48 -0.36 -8.31
C ALA A 174 12.87 -1.63 -9.06
N GLY A 175 12.20 -1.98 -10.15
CA GLY A 175 12.41 -3.20 -10.93
C GLY A 175 11.79 -4.46 -10.31
N ALA A 176 10.82 -4.32 -9.42
CA ALA A 176 10.10 -5.45 -8.82
C ALA A 176 9.09 -6.07 -9.79
N SER A 177 8.70 -7.33 -9.52
CA SER A 177 7.49 -7.89 -10.14
C SER A 177 6.26 -7.35 -9.44
N ILE A 178 5.16 -7.15 -10.19
CA ILE A 178 3.95 -6.51 -9.65
C ILE A 178 2.74 -7.39 -9.92
N THR A 179 1.86 -7.48 -8.93
CA THR A 179 0.48 -7.96 -9.07
C THR A 179 -0.46 -6.88 -8.58
N LEU A 180 -1.40 -6.47 -9.42
CA LEU A 180 -2.41 -5.49 -9.04
C LEU A 180 -3.47 -6.12 -8.15
N VAL A 181 -3.88 -5.40 -7.11
CA VAL A 181 -5.06 -5.73 -6.33
C VAL A 181 -6.19 -4.81 -6.80
N THR A 182 -7.28 -5.41 -7.29
CA THR A 182 -8.40 -4.67 -7.87
C THR A 182 -9.68 -4.83 -7.06
N ALA A 183 -9.54 -4.94 -5.73
CA ALA A 183 -10.66 -5.16 -4.81
C ALA A 183 -11.73 -4.04 -4.89
N TYR A 184 -11.30 -2.80 -5.19
CA TYR A 184 -12.14 -1.61 -5.31
C TYR A 184 -12.36 -1.13 -6.74
N GLN A 185 -11.82 -1.83 -7.73
CA GLN A 185 -11.87 -1.42 -9.11
C GLN A 185 -12.65 -2.46 -9.92
N GLU A 186 -13.51 -2.01 -10.83
CA GLU A 186 -14.18 -2.91 -11.76
C GLU A 186 -13.18 -3.58 -12.71
N ARG A 187 -12.17 -2.81 -13.15
CA ARG A 187 -11.08 -3.24 -14.05
C ARG A 187 -9.75 -2.68 -13.56
N PRO A 188 -8.62 -3.38 -13.79
CA PRO A 188 -7.31 -2.82 -13.54
C PRO A 188 -7.08 -1.57 -14.40
N PHE A 189 -6.43 -0.55 -13.83
CA PHE A 189 -6.08 0.69 -14.55
C PHE A 189 -4.94 0.48 -15.58
N THR A 190 -4.29 -0.68 -15.57
CA THR A 190 -3.30 -1.11 -16.56
C THR A 190 -3.37 -2.62 -16.76
N GLU A 191 -3.13 -3.07 -17.99
CA GLU A 191 -3.04 -4.50 -18.32
C GLU A 191 -1.59 -5.02 -18.37
N ARG A 192 -0.60 -4.18 -18.02
CA ARG A 192 0.82 -4.56 -18.03
C ARG A 192 1.20 -5.56 -16.94
N HIS A 193 0.40 -5.67 -15.90
CA HIS A 193 0.64 -6.53 -14.75
C HIS A 193 -0.52 -7.47 -14.52
N PRO A 194 -0.27 -8.71 -14.02
CA PRO A 194 -1.35 -9.57 -13.58
C PRO A 194 -2.13 -8.93 -12.45
N ALA A 195 -3.43 -9.24 -12.36
CA ALA A 195 -4.33 -8.69 -11.36
C ALA A 195 -5.07 -9.78 -10.57
N THR A 196 -5.46 -9.43 -9.35
CA THR A 196 -6.34 -10.24 -8.49
C THR A 196 -7.33 -9.34 -7.77
N LYS A 197 -8.56 -9.82 -7.55
CA LYS A 197 -9.58 -9.09 -6.75
C LYS A 197 -9.47 -9.38 -5.25
N SER A 198 -8.83 -10.49 -4.90
CA SER A 198 -8.71 -10.93 -3.50
C SER A 198 -7.54 -11.88 -3.34
N PHE A 199 -7.22 -12.22 -2.11
CA PHE A 199 -6.20 -13.22 -1.76
C PHE A 199 -6.78 -14.63 -1.53
N ASP A 200 -8.11 -14.81 -1.58
CA ASP A 200 -8.77 -16.08 -1.23
C ASP A 200 -8.24 -17.29 -2.01
N ARG A 201 -7.92 -17.08 -3.28
CA ARG A 201 -7.43 -18.12 -4.17
C ARG A 201 -5.91 -18.15 -4.30
N LEU A 202 -5.20 -17.22 -3.67
CA LEU A 202 -3.75 -17.22 -3.70
C LEU A 202 -3.19 -18.28 -2.77
N ARG A 203 -2.22 -19.01 -3.27
CA ARG A 203 -1.46 -20.02 -2.53
C ARG A 203 0.02 -19.75 -2.69
N VAL A 204 0.78 -20.07 -1.66
CA VAL A 204 2.23 -19.96 -1.64
C VAL A 204 2.85 -21.30 -1.29
N ARG A 205 3.96 -21.62 -1.93
CA ARG A 205 4.88 -22.70 -1.54
C ARG A 205 6.24 -22.08 -1.25
N VAL A 206 6.83 -22.51 -0.15
CA VAL A 206 8.21 -22.16 0.20
C VAL A 206 9.10 -23.31 -0.21
N SER A 207 10.08 -23.03 -1.07
CA SER A 207 11.08 -24.02 -1.49
C SER A 207 12.18 -24.21 -0.43
N PRO A 208 12.98 -25.30 -0.46
CA PRO A 208 14.10 -25.52 0.47
C PRO A 208 15.12 -24.37 0.47
N GLY A 209 15.21 -23.58 -0.62
CA GLY A 209 16.03 -22.38 -0.73
C GLY A 209 15.35 -21.11 -0.22
N ASN A 210 14.26 -21.23 0.54
CA ASN A 210 13.46 -20.12 1.09
C ASN A 210 12.94 -19.15 0.01
N ARG A 211 12.62 -19.70 -1.19
CA ARG A 211 11.99 -18.97 -2.30
C ARG A 211 10.49 -19.23 -2.31
N LEU A 212 9.74 -18.26 -2.75
CA LEU A 212 8.29 -18.25 -2.75
C LEU A 212 7.76 -18.46 -4.17
N SER A 213 6.98 -19.51 -4.38
CA SER A 213 6.20 -19.72 -5.61
C SER A 213 4.73 -19.43 -5.32
N LEU A 214 4.08 -18.60 -6.14
CA LEU A 214 2.68 -18.23 -5.96
C LEU A 214 1.83 -18.71 -7.14
N TRP A 215 0.63 -19.21 -6.83
CA TRP A 215 -0.35 -19.62 -7.84
C TRP A 215 -1.78 -19.37 -7.37
N LEU A 216 -2.72 -19.44 -8.30
CA LEU A 216 -4.16 -19.43 -8.03
C LEU A 216 -4.67 -20.86 -7.88
N ALA A 217 -5.39 -21.14 -6.76
CA ALA A 217 -6.10 -22.41 -6.54
C ALA A 217 -7.50 -22.40 -7.12
#